data_b57e79d43f2c21dca3ae7e56d6223454
#
_entry.id   b57e79d43f2c21dca3ae7e56d6223454
#
_cell.length_a   1.000
_cell.length_b   1.000
_cell.length_c   1.000
_cell.angle_alpha   90.00
_cell.angle_beta   90.00
_cell.angle_gamma   90.00
#
_symmetry.space_group_name_H-M   'P 1'
#
loop_
_entity.id
_entity.type
_entity.pdbx_description
1 polymer ?
#
loop_
_entity_poly.entity_id
_entity_poly.type
_entity_poly.pdbx_seq_one_letter_code
_entity_poly.pdbx_strand_id
1 'polypeptide(L)'
;MLKEFKSFVEKHNLIGRDDRVLLALSGGVDSMVLAKLLLLSHRDTETPRHQGLVTEPVEVPTANSQQPTANSQLAFAHCNFHLRGEDSDRDERFVTKFAEENNIPIYIKHFDTEAYAKENSLSIEMAARELRYAWFKELKEIHNFDKVALAHHGDDQIETFFINFLRGSGIKGLKGMKPQNDFYIRPLLWSNRNEIEAFAKENGIQWVEDYTNQETVYLRNKIRHNIIPIFDEMKNNARQSLNFSIDCLSSENDLYRSLLEEKFASMEHIDGDCRSVDVKYFLENENGRQLLFEWVRRYGFNFNQAESMFEAIKNGKSGVMFYNDNIRHQDTKTPRHQVSVQKDKIEIFEESEGEEEFIVEKTPRHRDTETPSVEFPATLRLCDSATLRLNSYNKDEGFQLIKDPKVAAQFDMDKIAFPLKLRHWKKGDRFKPLGMNGSKLLSDFFNDLGFSEYQKRNVWIMEDAKGLILWVVGYRINDKVKILDSTKVIFQCDLES
;
A
#
# COMPACT_ATOMS: atom_id res chain seq x y z
N MET A 1 -24.47 -6.70 28.91
CA MET A 1 -23.97 -6.58 27.53
C MET A 1 -23.98 -5.14 26.97
N LEU A 2 -25.07 -4.36 27.07
CA LEU A 2 -25.09 -2.97 26.54
C LEU A 2 -24.05 -2.04 27.20
N LYS A 3 -23.87 -2.16 28.52
CA LYS A 3 -22.89 -1.36 29.28
C LYS A 3 -21.45 -1.69 28.86
N GLU A 4 -21.15 -2.95 28.73
CA GLU A 4 -19.84 -3.46 28.31
C GLU A 4 -19.54 -3.05 26.85
N PHE A 5 -20.56 -3.13 25.97
CA PHE A 5 -20.48 -2.65 24.59
C PHE A 5 -20.11 -1.17 24.54
N LYS A 6 -20.83 -0.30 25.27
CA LYS A 6 -20.52 1.13 25.30
C LYS A 6 -19.12 1.40 25.85
N SER A 7 -18.74 0.73 26.94
CA SER A 7 -17.39 0.84 27.51
C SER A 7 -16.29 0.42 26.53
N PHE A 8 -16.51 -0.65 25.76
CA PHE A 8 -15.55 -1.13 24.77
C PHE A 8 -15.42 -0.17 23.57
N VAL A 9 -16.57 0.32 23.06
CA VAL A 9 -16.61 1.30 21.97
C VAL A 9 -15.88 2.59 22.37
N GLU A 10 -16.11 3.09 23.58
CA GLU A 10 -15.47 4.28 24.12
C GLU A 10 -13.98 4.06 24.36
N LYS A 11 -13.60 2.98 25.05
CA LYS A 11 -12.20 2.64 25.34
C LYS A 11 -11.33 2.59 24.09
N HIS A 12 -11.87 2.06 23.00
CA HIS A 12 -11.13 1.90 21.73
C HIS A 12 -11.44 2.99 20.70
N ASN A 13 -12.24 4.00 21.08
CA ASN A 13 -12.65 5.10 20.21
C ASN A 13 -13.18 4.62 18.84
N LEU A 14 -14.04 3.58 18.85
CA LEU A 14 -14.49 2.91 17.63
C LEU A 14 -15.50 3.73 16.84
N ILE A 15 -16.38 4.45 17.53
CA ILE A 15 -17.49 5.22 16.94
C ILE A 15 -17.51 6.60 17.60
N GLY A 16 -17.27 7.63 16.80
CA GLY A 16 -17.41 9.03 17.20
C GLY A 16 -18.88 9.46 17.22
N ARG A 17 -19.13 10.63 17.83
CA ARG A 17 -20.50 11.16 17.99
C ARG A 17 -21.22 11.40 16.66
N ASP A 18 -20.48 11.83 15.66
CA ASP A 18 -21.02 12.22 14.36
C ASP A 18 -20.70 11.19 13.25
N ASP A 19 -20.06 10.05 13.63
CA ASP A 19 -19.69 9.02 12.67
C ASP A 19 -20.92 8.38 12.03
N ARG A 20 -20.84 8.19 10.72
CA ARG A 20 -21.80 7.42 9.92
C ARG A 20 -21.31 5.98 9.83
N VAL A 21 -22.10 5.06 10.38
CA VAL A 21 -21.74 3.65 10.52
C VAL A 21 -22.52 2.79 9.54
N LEU A 22 -21.81 2.00 8.73
CA LEU A 22 -22.37 0.93 7.90
C LEU A 22 -22.19 -0.40 8.63
N LEU A 23 -23.29 -1.07 9.00
CA LEU A 23 -23.22 -2.40 9.61
C LEU A 23 -23.33 -3.51 8.56
N ALA A 24 -22.36 -4.41 8.52
CA ALA A 24 -22.46 -5.65 7.75
C ALA A 24 -23.47 -6.60 8.43
N LEU A 25 -24.67 -6.72 7.87
CA LEU A 25 -25.81 -7.46 8.43
C LEU A 25 -26.01 -8.78 7.67
N SER A 26 -25.60 -9.90 8.26
CA SER A 26 -25.75 -11.23 7.63
C SER A 26 -27.07 -11.93 7.98
N GLY A 27 -27.80 -11.47 9.00
CA GLY A 27 -28.98 -12.14 9.55
C GLY A 27 -28.67 -13.15 10.67
N GLY A 28 -27.39 -13.55 10.83
CA GLY A 28 -26.96 -14.42 11.94
C GLY A 28 -26.94 -13.68 13.27
N VAL A 29 -26.99 -14.44 14.39
CA VAL A 29 -27.17 -13.91 15.75
C VAL A 29 -26.17 -12.78 16.09
N ASP A 30 -24.88 -12.92 15.73
CA ASP A 30 -23.86 -11.93 16.04
C ASP A 30 -24.17 -10.58 15.38
N SER A 31 -24.53 -10.60 14.12
CA SER A 31 -24.86 -9.38 13.38
C SER A 31 -26.17 -8.74 13.84
N MET A 32 -27.16 -9.56 14.21
CA MET A 32 -28.44 -9.08 14.74
C MET A 32 -28.30 -8.48 16.14
N VAL A 33 -27.46 -9.07 16.99
CA VAL A 33 -27.13 -8.51 18.31
C VAL A 33 -26.35 -7.19 18.18
N LEU A 34 -25.38 -7.12 17.27
CA LEU A 34 -24.66 -5.88 17.00
C LEU A 34 -25.60 -4.79 16.49
N ALA A 35 -26.54 -5.10 15.59
CA ALA A 35 -27.56 -4.17 15.11
C ALA A 35 -28.37 -3.63 16.27
N LYS A 36 -28.84 -4.51 17.16
CA LYS A 36 -29.64 -4.11 18.34
C LYS A 36 -28.86 -3.22 19.31
N LEU A 37 -27.58 -3.54 19.58
CA LEU A 37 -26.73 -2.75 20.46
C LEU A 37 -26.45 -1.36 19.88
N LEU A 38 -26.21 -1.26 18.57
CA LEU A 38 -26.03 0.02 17.88
C LEU A 38 -27.33 0.86 17.98
N LEU A 39 -28.48 0.28 17.70
CA LEU A 39 -29.78 0.95 17.81
C LEU A 39 -30.06 1.46 19.25
N LEU A 40 -29.73 0.68 20.27
CA LEU A 40 -29.90 1.08 21.67
C LEU A 40 -28.90 2.17 22.07
N SER A 41 -27.68 2.15 21.57
CA SER A 41 -26.68 3.18 21.87
C SER A 41 -27.00 4.53 21.23
N HIS A 42 -27.59 4.54 20.02
CA HIS A 42 -28.04 5.77 19.35
C HIS A 42 -29.22 6.43 20.04
N ARG A 43 -30.17 5.66 20.54
CA ARG A 43 -31.36 6.22 21.26
C ARG A 43 -31.00 6.97 22.54
N ASP A 44 -29.93 6.57 23.22
CA ASP A 44 -29.50 7.24 24.48
C ASP A 44 -28.76 8.56 24.22
N THR A 45 -28.33 8.84 22.99
CA THR A 45 -27.67 10.12 22.63
C THR A 45 -28.65 11.21 22.17
N GLU A 46 -29.88 10.84 21.84
CA GLU A 46 -30.97 11.80 21.55
C GLU A 46 -31.55 12.33 22.86
N THR A 47 -31.01 13.43 23.39
CA THR A 47 -31.71 14.24 24.41
C THR A 47 -33.04 14.68 23.82
N PRO A 48 -34.17 14.64 24.61
CA PRO A 48 -35.47 15.05 24.10
C PRO A 48 -35.45 16.52 23.73
N ARG A 49 -35.34 16.84 22.46
CA ARG A 49 -35.68 18.14 21.92
C ARG A 49 -37.20 18.25 21.96
N HIS A 50 -37.69 19.24 22.64
CA HIS A 50 -39.07 19.66 22.78
C HIS A 50 -40.02 19.18 21.67
N GLN A 51 -41.06 18.47 22.09
CA GLN A 51 -42.26 18.23 21.29
C GLN A 51 -42.93 19.57 20.95
N GLY A 52 -42.61 20.07 19.76
CA GLY A 52 -43.48 21.05 19.10
C GLY A 52 -44.50 20.28 18.29
N LEU A 53 -45.74 20.30 18.72
CA LEU A 53 -46.86 19.81 17.92
C LEU A 53 -46.90 20.53 16.56
N VAL A 54 -46.67 19.79 15.50
CA VAL A 54 -47.14 20.18 14.17
C VAL A 54 -47.96 19.02 13.63
N THR A 55 -49.27 19.25 13.65
CA THR A 55 -50.26 18.41 13.01
C THR A 55 -50.39 18.79 11.54
N GLU A 56 -49.73 18.06 10.67
CA GLU A 56 -50.11 17.97 9.25
C GLU A 56 -50.13 16.51 8.80
N PRO A 57 -51.11 16.09 8.01
CA PRO A 57 -51.27 14.68 7.60
C PRO A 57 -50.20 14.35 6.57
N VAL A 58 -49.34 13.36 6.90
CA VAL A 58 -48.38 12.79 5.98
C VAL A 58 -49.11 11.85 5.04
N GLU A 59 -49.18 12.18 3.74
CA GLU A 59 -49.56 11.27 2.67
C GLU A 59 -48.58 10.08 2.67
N VAL A 60 -49.15 8.85 2.67
CA VAL A 60 -48.40 7.60 2.61
C VAL A 60 -47.94 7.40 1.16
N PRO A 61 -46.62 7.40 0.87
CA PRO A 61 -46.14 7.04 -0.45
C PRO A 61 -46.20 5.53 -0.64
N THR A 62 -46.81 5.12 -1.72
CA THR A 62 -46.85 3.75 -2.24
C THR A 62 -45.44 3.21 -2.49
N ALA A 63 -45.26 1.93 -2.15
CA ALA A 63 -44.03 1.17 -2.33
C ALA A 63 -43.43 1.30 -3.74
N ASN A 64 -42.27 1.96 -3.86
CA ASN A 64 -41.23 1.67 -4.85
C ASN A 64 -39.93 2.37 -4.51
N SER A 65 -38.84 1.59 -4.38
CA SER A 65 -37.44 2.03 -4.39
C SER A 65 -37.09 3.29 -3.53
N GLN A 66 -37.08 3.15 -2.22
CA GLN A 66 -36.47 4.20 -1.36
C GLN A 66 -34.94 4.11 -1.50
N GLN A 67 -34.37 5.01 -2.28
CA GLN A 67 -32.94 5.34 -2.09
C GLN A 67 -32.78 5.86 -0.66
N PRO A 68 -31.76 5.37 0.10
CA PRO A 68 -31.51 5.81 1.48
C PRO A 68 -31.33 7.33 1.53
N THR A 69 -32.05 7.98 2.45
CA THR A 69 -31.89 9.41 2.68
C THR A 69 -30.45 9.69 3.18
N ALA A 70 -29.79 10.69 2.61
CA ALA A 70 -28.38 10.98 2.77
C ALA A 70 -27.91 11.34 4.22
N ASN A 71 -28.79 11.28 5.22
CA ASN A 71 -28.55 11.77 6.60
C ASN A 71 -28.65 10.72 7.72
N SER A 72 -28.74 9.43 7.43
CA SER A 72 -28.78 8.41 8.48
C SER A 72 -27.39 8.13 9.02
N GLN A 73 -27.21 8.23 10.37
CA GLN A 73 -25.95 7.87 11.04
C GLN A 73 -25.70 6.37 11.05
N LEU A 74 -26.72 5.52 10.84
CA LEU A 74 -26.61 4.07 10.76
C LEU A 74 -27.29 3.58 9.50
N ALA A 75 -26.63 2.67 8.78
CA ALA A 75 -27.18 1.92 7.66
C ALA A 75 -26.74 0.47 7.71
N PHE A 76 -27.46 -0.40 7.04
CA PHE A 76 -27.13 -1.83 6.94
C PHE A 76 -26.62 -2.17 5.53
N ALA A 77 -25.76 -3.19 5.44
CA ALA A 77 -25.31 -3.77 4.18
C ALA A 77 -25.41 -5.29 4.23
N HIS A 78 -26.16 -5.87 3.28
CA HIS A 78 -26.34 -7.32 3.16
C HIS A 78 -25.77 -7.82 1.84
N CYS A 79 -24.90 -8.86 1.91
CA CYS A 79 -24.36 -9.54 0.74
C CYS A 79 -25.13 -10.83 0.49
N ASN A 80 -25.82 -10.95 -0.62
CA ASN A 80 -26.39 -12.22 -1.08
C ASN A 80 -25.44 -12.88 -2.09
N PHE A 81 -24.79 -13.96 -1.66
CA PHE A 81 -23.79 -14.69 -2.47
C PHE A 81 -24.38 -15.81 -3.31
N HIS A 82 -25.70 -16.06 -3.22
CA HIS A 82 -26.45 -17.13 -3.90
C HIS A 82 -25.89 -18.55 -3.70
N LEU A 83 -25.10 -18.77 -2.64
CA LEU A 83 -24.45 -20.06 -2.38
C LEU A 83 -25.38 -21.12 -1.75
N ARG A 84 -26.58 -20.71 -1.26
CA ARG A 84 -27.52 -21.55 -0.54
C ARG A 84 -28.95 -21.53 -1.15
N GLY A 85 -29.06 -21.08 -2.40
CA GLY A 85 -30.34 -21.01 -3.11
C GLY A 85 -31.40 -20.24 -2.31
N GLU A 86 -32.61 -20.87 -2.10
CA GLU A 86 -33.72 -20.24 -1.39
C GLU A 86 -33.44 -19.78 0.04
N ASP A 87 -32.47 -20.40 0.73
CA ASP A 87 -32.07 -19.96 2.05
C ASP A 87 -31.36 -18.59 2.02
N SER A 88 -30.57 -18.30 0.99
CA SER A 88 -29.98 -16.98 0.81
C SER A 88 -31.02 -15.89 0.61
N ASP A 89 -32.08 -16.19 -0.15
CA ASP A 89 -33.19 -15.26 -0.40
C ASP A 89 -34.10 -15.09 0.84
N ARG A 90 -34.25 -16.14 1.66
CA ARG A 90 -34.93 -16.07 2.95
C ARG A 90 -34.16 -15.13 3.90
N ASP A 91 -32.86 -15.26 3.98
CA ASP A 91 -32.01 -14.44 4.84
C ASP A 91 -32.06 -12.97 4.42
N GLU A 92 -32.04 -12.68 3.14
CA GLU A 92 -32.21 -11.33 2.60
C GLU A 92 -33.59 -10.73 2.98
N ARG A 93 -34.68 -11.48 2.80
CA ARG A 93 -36.00 -11.02 3.21
C ARG A 93 -36.09 -10.75 4.72
N PHE A 94 -35.42 -11.57 5.53
CA PHE A 94 -35.37 -11.40 6.98
C PHE A 94 -34.69 -10.10 7.38
N VAL A 95 -33.48 -9.81 6.85
CA VAL A 95 -32.76 -8.60 7.17
C VAL A 95 -33.41 -7.34 6.60
N THR A 96 -34.03 -7.44 5.44
CA THR A 96 -34.82 -6.35 4.84
C THR A 96 -36.00 -5.96 5.74
N LYS A 97 -36.78 -6.94 6.18
CA LYS A 97 -37.89 -6.72 7.10
C LYS A 97 -37.41 -6.08 8.43
N PHE A 98 -36.28 -6.56 8.99
CA PHE A 98 -35.71 -5.99 10.20
C PHE A 98 -35.28 -4.53 10.00
N ALA A 99 -34.72 -4.19 8.85
CA ALA A 99 -34.33 -2.81 8.51
C ALA A 99 -35.57 -1.91 8.40
N GLU A 100 -36.64 -2.36 7.73
CA GLU A 100 -37.92 -1.64 7.60
C GLU A 100 -38.55 -1.39 8.97
N GLU A 101 -38.66 -2.41 9.82
CA GLU A 101 -39.26 -2.31 11.17
C GLU A 101 -38.52 -1.31 12.09
N ASN A 102 -37.23 -1.07 11.84
CA ASN A 102 -36.42 -0.13 12.59
C ASN A 102 -36.18 1.22 11.87
N ASN A 103 -36.75 1.41 10.66
CA ASN A 103 -36.55 2.58 9.80
C ASN A 103 -35.06 2.86 9.50
N ILE A 104 -34.27 1.81 9.28
CA ILE A 104 -32.83 1.92 8.93
C ILE A 104 -32.66 1.60 7.44
N PRO A 105 -31.94 2.44 6.68
CA PRO A 105 -31.63 2.14 5.29
C PRO A 105 -30.77 0.89 5.18
N ILE A 106 -31.10 0.03 4.20
CA ILE A 106 -30.34 -1.19 3.90
C ILE A 106 -29.90 -1.20 2.44
N TYR A 107 -28.63 -1.52 2.21
CA TYR A 107 -28.05 -1.79 0.90
C TYR A 107 -27.94 -3.30 0.70
N ILE A 108 -28.33 -3.79 -0.46
CA ILE A 108 -28.28 -5.22 -0.79
C ILE A 108 -27.51 -5.37 -2.10
N LYS A 109 -26.60 -6.33 -2.16
CA LYS A 109 -25.87 -6.68 -3.39
C LYS A 109 -25.85 -8.19 -3.58
N HIS A 110 -26.23 -8.60 -4.78
CA HIS A 110 -26.17 -9.98 -5.25
C HIS A 110 -24.85 -10.21 -5.95
N PHE A 111 -24.20 -11.35 -5.66
CA PHE A 111 -22.90 -11.71 -6.24
C PHE A 111 -22.96 -13.05 -6.93
N ASP A 112 -22.40 -13.14 -8.13
CA ASP A 112 -22.08 -14.41 -8.77
C ASP A 112 -20.72 -14.90 -8.24
N THR A 113 -20.76 -15.49 -7.05
CA THR A 113 -19.56 -15.89 -6.30
C THR A 113 -18.82 -17.04 -6.98
N GLU A 114 -19.57 -17.97 -7.61
CA GLU A 114 -18.96 -19.12 -8.28
C GLU A 114 -18.20 -18.70 -9.55
N ALA A 115 -18.80 -17.82 -10.36
CA ALA A 115 -18.14 -17.28 -11.54
C ALA A 115 -16.86 -16.52 -11.15
N TYR A 116 -16.94 -15.64 -10.13
CA TYR A 116 -15.79 -14.88 -9.65
C TYR A 116 -14.67 -15.79 -9.10
N ALA A 117 -15.02 -16.82 -8.32
CA ALA A 117 -14.06 -17.78 -7.78
C ALA A 117 -13.32 -18.53 -8.90
N LYS A 118 -14.05 -18.95 -9.93
CA LYS A 118 -13.48 -19.68 -11.08
C LYS A 118 -12.57 -18.78 -11.91
N GLU A 119 -12.99 -17.56 -12.20
CA GLU A 119 -12.23 -16.60 -13.01
C GLU A 119 -10.91 -16.23 -12.33
N ASN A 120 -10.93 -16.05 -11.00
CA ASN A 120 -9.77 -15.62 -10.22
C ASN A 120 -9.00 -16.78 -9.57
N SER A 121 -9.37 -18.04 -9.85
CA SER A 121 -8.72 -19.24 -9.26
C SER A 121 -8.70 -19.24 -7.74
N LEU A 122 -9.79 -18.76 -7.12
CA LEU A 122 -9.97 -18.66 -5.67
C LEU A 122 -10.88 -19.77 -5.13
N SER A 123 -10.76 -20.03 -3.82
CA SER A 123 -11.81 -20.77 -3.12
C SER A 123 -13.08 -19.92 -3.01
N ILE A 124 -14.26 -20.56 -2.95
CA ILE A 124 -15.55 -19.87 -2.76
C ILE A 124 -15.53 -18.92 -1.54
N GLU A 125 -14.93 -19.38 -0.43
CA GLU A 125 -14.79 -18.57 0.78
C GLU A 125 -13.93 -17.32 0.55
N MET A 126 -12.80 -17.45 -0.16
CA MET A 126 -11.94 -16.31 -0.50
C MET A 126 -12.65 -15.35 -1.45
N ALA A 127 -13.33 -15.87 -2.47
CA ALA A 127 -14.10 -15.08 -3.43
C ALA A 127 -15.20 -14.27 -2.72
N ALA A 128 -16.02 -14.92 -1.89
CA ALA A 128 -17.05 -14.25 -1.10
C ALA A 128 -16.47 -13.18 -0.17
N ARG A 129 -15.30 -13.45 0.42
CA ARG A 129 -14.60 -12.49 1.26
C ARG A 129 -14.12 -11.26 0.46
N GLU A 130 -13.45 -11.46 -0.66
CA GLU A 130 -12.96 -10.35 -1.51
C GLU A 130 -14.10 -9.49 -2.02
N LEU A 131 -15.16 -10.11 -2.58
CA LEU A 131 -16.35 -9.41 -3.06
C LEU A 131 -17.02 -8.58 -1.97
N ARG A 132 -17.14 -9.13 -0.76
CA ARG A 132 -17.70 -8.43 0.42
C ARG A 132 -16.91 -7.18 0.78
N TYR A 133 -15.59 -7.31 0.95
CA TYR A 133 -14.76 -6.19 1.37
C TYR A 133 -14.62 -5.13 0.29
N ALA A 134 -14.54 -5.52 -0.98
CA ALA A 134 -14.54 -4.58 -2.10
C ALA A 134 -15.83 -3.75 -2.12
N TRP A 135 -16.99 -4.40 -1.95
CA TRP A 135 -18.27 -3.70 -1.93
C TRP A 135 -18.46 -2.80 -0.70
N PHE A 136 -18.02 -3.22 0.48
CA PHE A 136 -18.09 -2.36 1.66
C PHE A 136 -17.24 -1.10 1.51
N LYS A 137 -16.09 -1.22 0.85
CA LYS A 137 -15.26 -0.07 0.50
C LYS A 137 -15.96 0.85 -0.50
N GLU A 138 -16.57 0.29 -1.54
CA GLU A 138 -17.39 1.02 -2.52
C GLU A 138 -18.51 1.80 -1.83
N LEU A 139 -19.31 1.15 -0.96
CA LEU A 139 -20.39 1.80 -0.22
C LEU A 139 -19.90 2.91 0.69
N LYS A 140 -18.78 2.68 1.37
CA LYS A 140 -18.15 3.69 2.21
C LYS A 140 -17.80 4.95 1.42
N GLU A 141 -17.19 4.79 0.26
CA GLU A 141 -16.76 5.91 -0.60
C GLU A 141 -17.96 6.65 -1.22
N ILE A 142 -18.94 5.91 -1.78
CA ILE A 142 -20.11 6.50 -2.45
C ILE A 142 -21.02 7.26 -1.47
N HIS A 143 -21.24 6.68 -0.28
CA HIS A 143 -22.19 7.21 0.69
C HIS A 143 -21.54 7.93 1.87
N ASN A 144 -20.22 8.12 1.87
CA ASN A 144 -19.45 8.79 2.91
C ASN A 144 -19.68 8.20 4.31
N PHE A 145 -19.60 6.88 4.46
CA PHE A 145 -19.57 6.26 5.78
C PHE A 145 -18.17 6.39 6.38
N ASP A 146 -18.10 6.69 7.67
CA ASP A 146 -16.84 6.80 8.40
C ASP A 146 -16.34 5.44 8.86
N LYS A 147 -17.25 4.56 9.27
CA LYS A 147 -16.97 3.23 9.80
C LYS A 147 -17.81 2.14 9.17
N VAL A 148 -17.19 0.96 9.03
CA VAL A 148 -17.88 -0.29 8.66
C VAL A 148 -17.80 -1.26 9.83
N ALA A 149 -18.92 -1.53 10.48
CA ALA A 149 -19.00 -2.41 11.64
C ALA A 149 -19.18 -3.87 11.23
N LEU A 150 -18.31 -4.73 11.76
CA LEU A 150 -18.32 -6.18 11.56
C LEU A 150 -18.62 -6.87 12.89
N ALA A 151 -19.46 -7.90 12.88
CA ALA A 151 -19.90 -8.61 14.08
C ALA A 151 -18.93 -9.73 14.52
N HIS A 152 -17.62 -9.56 14.32
CA HIS A 152 -16.63 -10.46 14.86
C HIS A 152 -16.56 -10.36 16.39
N HIS A 153 -16.43 -11.50 17.05
CA HIS A 153 -16.39 -11.62 18.51
C HIS A 153 -15.13 -12.36 18.99
N GLY A 154 -14.98 -12.50 20.31
CA GLY A 154 -13.77 -13.09 20.92
C GLY A 154 -13.47 -14.52 20.48
N ASP A 155 -14.50 -15.33 20.18
CA ASP A 155 -14.26 -16.70 19.71
C ASP A 155 -13.68 -16.70 18.28
N ASP A 156 -14.10 -15.76 17.40
CA ASP A 156 -13.48 -15.58 16.08
C ASP A 156 -12.00 -15.20 16.20
N GLN A 157 -11.63 -14.46 17.24
CA GLN A 157 -10.26 -14.09 17.53
C GLN A 157 -9.43 -15.35 17.88
N ILE A 158 -9.97 -16.21 18.76
CA ILE A 158 -9.34 -17.48 19.14
C ILE A 158 -9.20 -18.40 17.92
N GLU A 159 -10.22 -18.52 17.09
CA GLU A 159 -10.17 -19.30 15.84
C GLU A 159 -9.07 -18.79 14.92
N THR A 160 -8.99 -17.47 14.73
CA THR A 160 -7.96 -16.84 13.88
C THR A 160 -6.56 -17.08 14.44
N PHE A 161 -6.39 -17.01 15.76
CA PHE A 161 -5.13 -17.31 16.43
C PHE A 161 -4.69 -18.74 16.12
N PHE A 162 -5.54 -19.76 16.34
CA PHE A 162 -5.18 -21.14 16.08
C PHE A 162 -4.93 -21.45 14.61
N ILE A 163 -5.71 -20.88 13.68
CA ILE A 163 -5.45 -21.01 12.24
C ILE A 163 -4.04 -20.50 11.89
N ASN A 164 -3.67 -19.34 12.40
CA ASN A 164 -2.37 -18.75 12.13
C ASN A 164 -1.24 -19.49 12.86
N PHE A 165 -1.49 -19.97 14.06
CA PHE A 165 -0.55 -20.80 14.81
C PHE A 165 -0.20 -22.11 14.07
N LEU A 166 -1.21 -22.80 13.55
CA LEU A 166 -1.03 -24.01 12.74
C LEU A 166 -0.34 -23.75 11.39
N ARG A 167 -0.40 -22.52 10.88
CA ARG A 167 0.34 -22.11 9.68
C ARG A 167 1.80 -21.72 9.98
N GLY A 168 2.24 -21.79 11.23
CA GLY A 168 3.58 -21.39 11.62
C GLY A 168 3.81 -19.86 11.57
N SER A 169 2.77 -19.07 11.81
CA SER A 169 2.89 -17.61 11.82
C SER A 169 3.69 -17.13 13.03
N GLY A 170 4.55 -16.12 12.82
CA GLY A 170 5.17 -15.38 13.93
C GLY A 170 4.18 -14.44 14.62
N ILE A 171 4.69 -13.64 15.57
CA ILE A 171 3.88 -12.71 16.40
C ILE A 171 2.90 -11.85 15.60
N LYS A 172 3.28 -11.42 14.40
CA LYS A 172 2.40 -10.63 13.49
C LYS A 172 1.09 -11.36 13.13
N GLY A 173 1.14 -12.69 12.98
CA GLY A 173 -0.05 -13.50 12.70
C GLY A 173 -0.81 -13.91 13.95
N LEU A 174 -0.11 -14.03 15.10
CA LEU A 174 -0.68 -14.48 16.36
C LEU A 174 -1.37 -13.39 17.18
N LYS A 175 -1.18 -12.13 16.84
CA LYS A 175 -1.76 -10.96 17.54
C LYS A 175 -3.29 -10.80 17.39
N GLY A 176 -3.95 -11.74 16.69
CA GLY A 176 -5.41 -11.70 16.49
C GLY A 176 -5.88 -10.51 15.62
N MET A 177 -7.15 -10.17 15.79
CA MET A 177 -7.81 -9.06 15.12
C MET A 177 -7.78 -7.81 16.01
N LYS A 178 -7.51 -6.65 15.42
CA LYS A 178 -7.65 -5.36 16.14
C LYS A 178 -9.12 -4.96 16.24
N PRO A 179 -9.54 -4.28 17.34
CA PRO A 179 -10.86 -3.67 17.47
C PRO A 179 -11.20 -2.74 16.30
N GLN A 180 -10.19 -2.01 15.80
CA GLN A 180 -10.25 -1.21 14.59
C GLN A 180 -9.05 -1.51 13.69
N ASN A 181 -9.33 -1.61 12.38
CA ASN A 181 -8.32 -1.68 11.33
C ASN A 181 -8.80 -0.84 10.16
N ASP A 182 -8.13 0.31 9.95
CA ASP A 182 -8.58 1.36 9.05
C ASP A 182 -10.00 1.81 9.42
N PHE A 183 -10.96 1.79 8.52
CA PHE A 183 -12.36 2.12 8.78
C PHE A 183 -13.20 0.92 9.26
N TYR A 184 -12.67 -0.30 9.26
CA TYR A 184 -13.39 -1.46 9.79
C TYR A 184 -13.29 -1.53 11.30
N ILE A 185 -14.44 -1.65 11.98
CA ILE A 185 -14.55 -1.79 13.43
C ILE A 185 -15.20 -3.11 13.83
N ARG A 186 -14.86 -3.63 15.02
CA ARG A 186 -15.35 -4.90 15.58
C ARG A 186 -15.85 -4.69 17.01
N PRO A 187 -17.04 -4.10 17.17
CA PRO A 187 -17.51 -3.68 18.47
C PRO A 187 -17.88 -4.83 19.43
N LEU A 188 -17.97 -6.08 18.94
CA LEU A 188 -18.24 -7.28 19.74
C LEU A 188 -17.00 -8.09 20.10
N LEU A 189 -15.77 -7.63 19.78
CA LEU A 189 -14.55 -8.41 19.95
C LEU A 189 -14.24 -8.81 21.40
N TRP A 190 -14.79 -8.08 22.38
CA TRP A 190 -14.67 -8.37 23.80
C TRP A 190 -15.59 -9.50 24.29
N SER A 191 -16.67 -9.83 23.57
CA SER A 191 -17.70 -10.79 23.96
C SER A 191 -17.45 -12.18 23.34
N ASN A 192 -18.07 -13.21 23.88
CA ASN A 192 -18.07 -14.56 23.34
C ASN A 192 -19.47 -14.95 22.81
N ARG A 193 -19.52 -16.04 22.05
CA ARG A 193 -20.76 -16.54 21.44
C ARG A 193 -21.88 -16.78 22.45
N ASN A 194 -21.57 -17.36 23.62
CA ASN A 194 -22.56 -17.69 24.65
C ASN A 194 -23.22 -16.43 25.20
N GLU A 195 -22.43 -15.36 25.43
CA GLU A 195 -22.93 -14.06 25.89
C GLU A 195 -23.84 -13.40 24.84
N ILE A 196 -23.46 -13.50 23.56
CA ILE A 196 -24.24 -12.97 22.44
C ILE A 196 -25.60 -13.70 22.34
N GLU A 197 -25.60 -15.02 22.40
CA GLU A 197 -26.84 -15.81 22.33
C GLU A 197 -27.74 -15.61 23.57
N ALA A 198 -27.16 -15.51 24.77
CA ALA A 198 -27.89 -15.19 25.97
C ALA A 198 -28.59 -13.83 25.83
N PHE A 199 -27.87 -12.81 25.40
CA PHE A 199 -28.43 -11.49 25.17
C PHE A 199 -29.53 -11.49 24.08
N ALA A 200 -29.33 -12.24 23.01
CA ALA A 200 -30.34 -12.36 21.95
C ALA A 200 -31.65 -12.97 22.50
N LYS A 201 -31.55 -14.04 23.28
CA LYS A 201 -32.72 -14.70 23.91
C LYS A 201 -33.42 -13.81 24.92
N GLU A 202 -32.67 -13.14 25.80
CA GLU A 202 -33.23 -12.23 26.82
C GLU A 202 -33.96 -11.03 26.19
N ASN A 203 -33.53 -10.57 25.03
CA ASN A 203 -34.11 -9.40 24.36
C ASN A 203 -35.07 -9.76 23.21
N GLY A 204 -35.39 -11.04 23.02
CA GLY A 204 -36.30 -11.52 21.97
C GLY A 204 -35.82 -11.22 20.57
N ILE A 205 -34.49 -11.13 20.37
CA ILE A 205 -33.90 -10.88 19.06
C ILE A 205 -34.06 -12.15 18.22
N GLN A 206 -34.67 -12.03 17.05
CA GLN A 206 -34.75 -13.12 16.08
C GLN A 206 -33.51 -13.12 15.20
N TRP A 207 -33.08 -14.28 14.76
CA TRP A 207 -31.95 -14.46 13.83
C TRP A 207 -32.19 -15.68 12.93
N VAL A 208 -31.42 -15.76 11.87
CA VAL A 208 -31.42 -16.93 10.97
C VAL A 208 -30.25 -17.84 11.36
N GLU A 209 -30.54 -19.15 11.49
CA GLU A 209 -29.50 -20.14 11.71
C GLU A 209 -28.88 -20.60 10.41
N ASP A 210 -27.56 -20.53 10.32
CA ASP A 210 -26.79 -21.03 9.20
C ASP A 210 -26.32 -22.45 9.48
N TYR A 211 -27.01 -23.43 8.91
CA TYR A 211 -26.69 -24.86 9.09
C TYR A 211 -25.32 -25.24 8.54
N THR A 212 -24.73 -24.48 7.63
CA THR A 212 -23.37 -24.73 7.10
C THR A 212 -22.29 -24.53 8.18
N ASN A 213 -22.58 -23.81 9.25
CA ASN A 213 -21.71 -23.67 10.42
C ASN A 213 -21.48 -25.00 11.17
N GLN A 214 -22.28 -26.04 10.91
CA GLN A 214 -22.12 -27.37 11.52
C GLN A 214 -21.16 -28.26 10.72
N GLU A 215 -20.82 -27.92 9.48
CA GLU A 215 -19.91 -28.72 8.67
C GLU A 215 -18.46 -28.59 9.14
N THR A 216 -17.89 -29.72 9.64
CA THR A 216 -16.50 -29.77 10.14
C THR A 216 -15.43 -29.90 9.03
N VAL A 217 -15.81 -29.69 7.76
CA VAL A 217 -14.89 -29.75 6.62
C VAL A 217 -13.87 -28.62 6.70
N TYR A 218 -14.26 -27.44 7.16
CA TYR A 218 -13.40 -26.28 7.26
C TYR A 218 -12.60 -26.25 8.56
N LEU A 219 -11.32 -25.87 8.48
CA LEU A 219 -10.41 -25.79 9.63
C LEU A 219 -10.98 -24.93 10.78
N ARG A 220 -11.66 -23.83 10.44
CA ARG A 220 -12.29 -22.93 11.40
C ARG A 220 -13.36 -23.65 12.23
N ASN A 221 -14.22 -24.40 11.59
CA ASN A 221 -15.27 -25.19 12.26
C ASN A 221 -14.67 -26.34 13.11
N LYS A 222 -13.57 -26.97 12.66
CA LYS A 222 -12.84 -27.95 13.48
C LYS A 222 -12.29 -27.34 14.78
N ILE A 223 -11.74 -26.14 14.71
CA ILE A 223 -11.24 -25.43 15.89
C ILE A 223 -12.42 -25.10 16.81
N ARG A 224 -13.52 -24.55 16.28
CA ARG A 224 -14.73 -24.18 17.03
C ARG A 224 -15.35 -25.36 17.77
N HIS A 225 -15.52 -26.50 17.10
CA HIS A 225 -16.26 -27.65 17.63
C HIS A 225 -15.39 -28.64 18.37
N ASN A 226 -14.10 -28.77 18.04
CA ASN A 226 -13.24 -29.81 18.60
C ASN A 226 -12.13 -29.27 19.51
N ILE A 227 -11.65 -28.06 19.31
CA ILE A 227 -10.51 -27.52 20.07
C ILE A 227 -10.97 -26.58 21.19
N ILE A 228 -11.80 -25.61 20.90
CA ILE A 228 -12.27 -24.64 21.91
C ILE A 228 -13.00 -25.32 23.07
N PRO A 229 -13.91 -26.30 22.86
CA PRO A 229 -14.57 -26.98 23.97
C PRO A 229 -13.60 -27.71 24.91
N ILE A 230 -12.51 -28.28 24.40
CA ILE A 230 -11.47 -28.94 25.26
C ILE A 230 -10.87 -27.91 26.23
N PHE A 231 -10.61 -26.68 25.78
CA PHE A 231 -10.11 -25.64 26.68
C PHE A 231 -11.14 -25.22 27.72
N ASP A 232 -12.42 -25.18 27.36
CA ASP A 232 -13.50 -24.88 28.30
C ASP A 232 -13.64 -25.95 29.38
N GLU A 233 -13.42 -27.24 29.03
CA GLU A 233 -13.38 -28.38 29.99
C GLU A 233 -12.16 -28.31 30.91
N MET A 234 -10.98 -27.89 30.36
CA MET A 234 -9.73 -27.85 31.14
C MET A 234 -9.72 -26.71 32.17
N LYS A 235 -10.36 -25.60 31.88
CA LYS A 235 -10.32 -24.42 32.73
C LYS A 235 -11.55 -23.55 32.56
N ASN A 236 -12.23 -23.25 33.65
CA ASN A 236 -13.23 -22.20 33.66
C ASN A 236 -12.62 -20.87 33.18
N ASN A 237 -13.30 -20.16 32.30
CA ASN A 237 -12.83 -18.93 31.68
C ASN A 237 -11.61 -19.09 30.73
N ALA A 238 -11.43 -20.25 30.10
CA ALA A 238 -10.32 -20.51 29.15
C ALA A 238 -10.35 -19.52 27.99
N ARG A 239 -11.53 -19.22 27.43
CA ARG A 239 -11.69 -18.24 26.34
C ARG A 239 -11.23 -16.85 26.73
N GLN A 240 -11.55 -16.37 27.93
CA GLN A 240 -11.09 -15.08 28.42
C GLN A 240 -9.56 -15.06 28.57
N SER A 241 -8.95 -16.16 29.09
CA SER A 241 -7.51 -16.27 29.21
C SER A 241 -6.82 -16.28 27.85
N LEU A 242 -7.38 -16.97 26.85
CA LEU A 242 -6.86 -17.00 25.48
C LEU A 242 -6.94 -15.60 24.83
N ASN A 243 -8.09 -14.95 24.93
CA ASN A 243 -8.26 -13.58 24.39
C ASN A 243 -7.30 -12.59 25.07
N PHE A 244 -7.15 -12.68 26.39
CA PHE A 244 -6.18 -11.85 27.12
C PHE A 244 -4.73 -12.09 26.61
N SER A 245 -4.34 -13.35 26.40
CA SER A 245 -3.01 -13.66 25.85
C SER A 245 -2.83 -13.09 24.43
N ILE A 246 -3.86 -13.15 23.59
CA ILE A 246 -3.84 -12.56 22.24
C ILE A 246 -3.71 -11.04 22.32
N ASP A 247 -4.41 -10.38 23.25
CA ASP A 247 -4.32 -8.94 23.47
C ASP A 247 -2.92 -8.51 23.95
N CYS A 248 -2.29 -9.32 24.84
CA CYS A 248 -0.90 -9.11 25.24
C CYS A 248 0.04 -9.19 24.03
N LEU A 249 -0.07 -10.25 23.22
CA LEU A 249 0.71 -10.42 22.00
C LEU A 249 0.50 -9.25 21.02
N SER A 250 -0.73 -8.73 20.92
CA SER A 250 -1.02 -7.57 20.09
C SER A 250 -0.31 -6.32 20.57
N SER A 251 -0.35 -6.06 21.89
CA SER A 251 0.29 -4.91 22.52
C SER A 251 1.81 -4.98 22.42
N GLU A 252 2.39 -6.16 22.66
CA GLU A 252 3.83 -6.42 22.51
C GLU A 252 4.27 -6.23 21.05
N ASN A 253 3.48 -6.75 20.08
CA ASN A 253 3.78 -6.52 18.67
C ASN A 253 3.73 -5.05 18.28
N ASP A 254 2.79 -4.27 18.82
CA ASP A 254 2.68 -2.85 18.50
C ASP A 254 3.88 -2.08 19.08
N LEU A 255 4.32 -2.39 20.31
CA LEU A 255 5.55 -1.85 20.88
C LEU A 255 6.79 -2.23 20.05
N TYR A 256 6.91 -3.53 19.71
CA TYR A 256 8.01 -4.02 18.88
C TYR A 256 8.08 -3.29 17.53
N ARG A 257 6.92 -3.05 16.89
CA ARG A 257 6.84 -2.32 15.63
C ARG A 257 7.29 -0.86 15.78
N SER A 258 6.86 -0.18 16.85
CA SER A 258 7.29 1.19 17.13
C SER A 258 8.80 1.29 17.29
N LEU A 259 9.41 0.39 18.08
CA LEU A 259 10.86 0.34 18.28
C LEU A 259 11.62 0.04 16.97
N LEU A 260 11.07 -0.83 16.11
CA LEU A 260 11.66 -1.08 14.80
C LEU A 260 11.61 0.13 13.89
N GLU A 261 10.50 0.87 13.86
CA GLU A 261 10.39 2.08 13.02
C GLU A 261 11.37 3.17 13.49
N GLU A 262 11.54 3.37 14.81
CA GLU A 262 12.56 4.26 15.35
C GLU A 262 13.98 3.80 14.94
N LYS A 263 14.25 2.50 15.03
CA LYS A 263 15.52 1.92 14.64
C LYS A 263 15.78 2.14 13.15
N PHE A 264 14.80 1.87 12.29
CA PHE A 264 14.92 2.07 10.85
C PHE A 264 15.13 3.54 10.50
N ALA A 265 14.36 4.44 11.11
CA ALA A 265 14.53 5.88 10.90
C ALA A 265 15.95 6.36 11.24
N SER A 266 16.62 5.72 12.22
CA SER A 266 17.99 6.06 12.63
C SER A 266 19.10 5.50 11.73
N MET A 267 18.81 4.46 10.93
CA MET A 267 19.82 3.75 10.13
C MET A 267 19.61 3.86 8.62
N GLU A 268 18.42 4.26 8.19
CA GLU A 268 18.08 4.45 6.77
C GLU A 268 18.65 5.77 6.24
N HIS A 269 19.25 5.72 5.06
CA HIS A 269 19.54 6.87 4.22
C HIS A 269 18.58 6.86 3.04
N ILE A 270 17.96 8.00 2.77
CA ILE A 270 16.96 8.15 1.69
C ILE A 270 17.56 9.05 0.62
N ASP A 271 17.59 8.57 -0.63
CA ASP A 271 18.04 9.31 -1.81
C ASP A 271 17.01 9.07 -2.93
N GLY A 272 16.10 10.02 -3.12
CA GLY A 272 14.92 9.85 -3.99
C GLY A 272 14.10 8.63 -3.57
N ASP A 273 13.86 7.71 -4.50
CA ASP A 273 13.12 6.46 -4.25
C ASP A 273 14.00 5.35 -3.66
N CYS A 274 15.31 5.58 -3.54
CA CYS A 274 16.23 4.63 -2.95
C CYS A 274 16.32 4.79 -1.43
N ARG A 275 16.24 3.66 -0.74
CA ARG A 275 16.53 3.56 0.70
C ARG A 275 17.74 2.67 0.89
N SER A 276 18.70 3.11 1.65
CA SER A 276 19.93 2.35 1.89
C SER A 276 20.26 2.27 3.38
N VAL A 277 20.93 1.18 3.77
CA VAL A 277 21.39 0.93 5.13
C VAL A 277 22.81 0.38 5.06
N ASP A 278 23.72 0.88 5.91
CA ASP A 278 25.06 0.34 6.04
C ASP A 278 25.02 -1.11 6.54
N VAL A 279 25.73 -2.02 5.88
CA VAL A 279 25.75 -3.45 6.23
C VAL A 279 26.24 -3.72 7.67
N LYS A 280 27.04 -2.81 8.25
CA LYS A 280 27.51 -2.91 9.64
C LYS A 280 26.37 -3.00 10.65
N TYR A 281 25.24 -2.30 10.40
CA TYR A 281 24.07 -2.36 11.29
C TYR A 281 23.48 -3.75 11.42
N PHE A 282 23.66 -4.60 10.39
CA PHE A 282 23.22 -5.98 10.41
C PHE A 282 24.32 -6.94 10.92
N LEU A 283 25.59 -6.67 10.60
CA LEU A 283 26.69 -7.57 10.96
C LEU A 283 27.12 -7.44 12.43
N GLU A 284 27.04 -6.23 13.00
CA GLU A 284 27.43 -5.94 14.37
C GLU A 284 26.30 -6.17 15.40
N ASN A 285 25.08 -6.44 14.92
CA ASN A 285 23.91 -6.68 15.77
C ASN A 285 23.69 -8.18 15.98
N GLU A 286 23.55 -8.62 17.23
CA GLU A 286 23.26 -10.04 17.56
C GLU A 286 22.00 -10.56 16.85
N ASN A 287 21.01 -9.69 16.65
CA ASN A 287 19.77 -10.00 15.93
C ASN A 287 19.77 -9.49 14.47
N GLY A 288 20.95 -9.30 13.88
CA GLY A 288 21.10 -8.67 12.56
C GLY A 288 20.34 -9.35 11.44
N ARG A 289 20.24 -10.70 11.47
CA ARG A 289 19.41 -11.46 10.51
C ARG A 289 17.94 -11.10 10.61
N GLN A 290 17.41 -11.06 11.84
CA GLN A 290 16.02 -10.69 12.08
C GLN A 290 15.77 -9.23 11.74
N LEU A 291 16.72 -8.34 12.06
CA LEU A 291 16.62 -6.92 11.75
C LEU A 291 16.59 -6.69 10.22
N LEU A 292 17.44 -7.39 9.47
CA LEU A 292 17.42 -7.34 8.00
C LEU A 292 16.08 -7.85 7.47
N PHE A 293 15.60 -8.99 7.96
CA PHE A 293 14.30 -9.51 7.55
C PHE A 293 13.16 -8.52 7.82
N GLU A 294 13.10 -7.92 9.03
CA GLU A 294 12.08 -6.93 9.37
C GLU A 294 12.18 -5.68 8.48
N TRP A 295 13.37 -5.32 8.06
CA TRP A 295 13.59 -4.19 7.16
C TRP A 295 13.11 -4.51 5.73
N VAL A 296 13.58 -5.60 5.11
CA VAL A 296 13.24 -5.94 3.70
C VAL A 296 11.80 -6.42 3.52
N ARG A 297 11.18 -7.03 4.56
CA ARG A 297 9.78 -7.49 4.47
C ARG A 297 8.77 -6.34 4.29
N ARG A 298 9.14 -5.11 4.64
CA ARG A 298 8.33 -3.90 4.38
C ARG A 298 8.10 -3.70 2.89
N TYR A 299 9.00 -4.23 2.06
CA TYR A 299 9.04 -4.16 0.61
C TYR A 299 8.68 -5.48 -0.08
N GLY A 300 8.05 -6.40 0.65
CA GLY A 300 7.51 -7.64 0.09
C GLY A 300 8.48 -8.81 0.00
N PHE A 301 9.69 -8.72 0.56
CA PHE A 301 10.64 -9.85 0.60
C PHE A 301 10.31 -10.84 1.71
N ASN A 302 10.50 -12.13 1.45
CA ASN A 302 10.27 -13.21 2.39
C ASN A 302 11.52 -13.55 3.22
N PHE A 303 11.35 -14.42 4.23
CA PHE A 303 12.43 -14.81 5.13
C PHE A 303 13.60 -15.47 4.41
N ASN A 304 13.35 -16.37 3.46
CA ASN A 304 14.42 -17.06 2.72
C ASN A 304 15.23 -16.09 1.86
N GLN A 305 14.58 -15.09 1.27
CA GLN A 305 15.28 -14.04 0.53
C GLN A 305 16.15 -13.19 1.46
N ALA A 306 15.62 -12.82 2.64
CA ALA A 306 16.39 -12.08 3.65
C ALA A 306 17.62 -12.86 4.15
N GLU A 307 17.49 -14.20 4.38
CA GLU A 307 18.62 -15.06 4.71
C GLU A 307 19.69 -15.06 3.60
N SER A 308 19.26 -15.15 2.34
CA SER A 308 20.19 -15.10 1.19
C SER A 308 20.91 -13.76 1.09
N MET A 309 20.21 -12.65 1.38
CA MET A 309 20.79 -11.31 1.45
C MET A 309 21.81 -11.21 2.60
N PHE A 310 21.46 -11.73 3.78
CA PHE A 310 22.36 -11.70 4.95
C PHE A 310 23.64 -12.50 4.69
N GLU A 311 23.55 -13.67 4.08
CA GLU A 311 24.74 -14.46 3.71
C GLU A 311 25.57 -13.74 2.61
N ALA A 312 24.95 -13.02 1.68
CA ALA A 312 25.68 -12.21 0.71
C ALA A 312 26.45 -11.07 1.40
N ILE A 313 25.82 -10.36 2.33
CA ILE A 313 26.45 -9.30 3.16
C ILE A 313 27.63 -9.88 3.96
N LYS A 314 27.40 -10.97 4.68
CA LYS A 314 28.40 -11.64 5.54
C LYS A 314 29.63 -12.09 4.76
N ASN A 315 29.44 -12.56 3.54
CA ASN A 315 30.51 -13.01 2.65
C ASN A 315 31.16 -11.86 1.84
N GLY A 316 30.80 -10.60 2.10
CA GLY A 316 31.34 -9.43 1.42
C GLY A 316 31.06 -9.40 -0.09
N LYS A 317 29.97 -10.06 -0.54
CA LYS A 317 29.55 -10.02 -1.94
C LYS A 317 29.05 -8.62 -2.30
N SER A 318 29.40 -8.16 -3.49
CA SER A 318 28.95 -6.87 -4.02
C SER A 318 28.32 -7.03 -5.39
N GLY A 319 27.29 -6.21 -5.68
CA GLY A 319 26.57 -6.25 -6.96
C GLY A 319 25.56 -7.40 -7.06
N VAL A 320 25.15 -8.00 -5.94
CA VAL A 320 24.14 -9.07 -5.92
C VAL A 320 22.75 -8.44 -5.86
N MET A 321 21.88 -8.83 -6.79
CA MET A 321 20.51 -8.35 -6.90
C MET A 321 19.51 -9.39 -6.44
N PHE A 322 18.45 -8.92 -5.76
CA PHE A 322 17.30 -9.70 -5.34
C PHE A 322 16.02 -9.01 -5.79
N TYR A 323 15.01 -9.78 -6.13
CA TYR A 323 13.73 -9.31 -6.63
C TYR A 323 12.61 -9.85 -5.76
N ASN A 324 11.57 -9.06 -5.49
CA ASN A 324 10.42 -9.56 -4.77
C ASN A 324 9.50 -10.33 -5.73
N ASP A 325 9.59 -11.65 -5.73
CA ASP A 325 8.79 -12.55 -6.59
C ASP A 325 7.34 -12.75 -6.11
N ASN A 326 6.93 -12.11 -5.02
CA ASN A 326 5.67 -12.37 -4.35
C ASN A 326 4.43 -11.74 -5.00
N ILE A 327 4.55 -11.18 -6.21
CA ILE A 327 3.38 -10.74 -6.99
C ILE A 327 2.91 -11.91 -7.87
N ARG A 328 2.39 -12.96 -7.24
CA ARG A 328 1.51 -13.91 -7.91
C ARG A 328 0.10 -13.33 -7.88
N HIS A 329 -0.37 -12.96 -9.07
CA HIS A 329 -1.74 -12.60 -9.46
C HIS A 329 -2.29 -11.22 -9.04
N GLN A 330 -2.44 -10.39 -10.09
CA GLN A 330 -3.51 -9.42 -10.33
C GLN A 330 -3.60 -8.12 -9.52
N ASP A 331 -2.67 -7.78 -8.63
CA ASP A 331 -2.59 -6.40 -8.13
C ASP A 331 -1.49 -5.63 -8.89
N THR A 332 -1.88 -5.02 -10.01
CA THR A 332 -1.02 -4.14 -10.83
C THR A 332 -0.63 -2.83 -10.13
N LYS A 333 -0.95 -2.68 -8.84
CA LYS A 333 -0.73 -1.46 -8.06
C LYS A 333 0.39 -1.55 -7.02
N THR A 334 0.96 -2.73 -6.77
CA THR A 334 2.07 -2.83 -5.82
C THR A 334 3.38 -2.67 -6.57
N PRO A 335 4.20 -1.64 -6.27
CA PRO A 335 5.47 -1.43 -6.96
C PRO A 335 6.40 -2.61 -6.75
N ARG A 336 7.12 -3.00 -7.81
CA ARG A 336 8.15 -4.02 -7.74
C ARG A 336 9.40 -3.42 -7.12
N HIS A 337 9.82 -3.98 -5.99
CA HIS A 337 11.05 -3.56 -5.35
C HIS A 337 12.21 -4.48 -5.68
N GLN A 338 13.39 -3.90 -5.78
CA GLN A 338 14.66 -4.58 -5.99
C GLN A 338 15.60 -4.25 -4.85
N VAL A 339 16.39 -5.24 -4.44
CA VAL A 339 17.43 -5.08 -3.43
C VAL A 339 18.78 -5.31 -4.07
N SER A 340 19.70 -4.37 -3.89
CA SER A 340 21.10 -4.45 -4.28
C SER A 340 21.98 -4.57 -3.05
N VAL A 341 22.74 -5.65 -2.92
CA VAL A 341 23.77 -5.80 -1.88
C VAL A 341 25.08 -5.27 -2.43
N GLN A 342 25.62 -4.23 -1.78
CA GLN A 342 26.92 -3.65 -2.05
C GLN A 342 27.90 -4.03 -0.94
N LYS A 343 29.18 -3.66 -1.08
CA LYS A 343 30.24 -4.01 -0.12
C LYS A 343 29.99 -3.45 1.28
N ASP A 344 29.48 -2.21 1.35
CA ASP A 344 29.32 -1.42 2.57
C ASP A 344 27.86 -1.09 2.90
N LYS A 345 26.95 -1.24 1.94
CA LYS A 345 25.53 -0.95 2.10
C LYS A 345 24.62 -1.91 1.36
N ILE A 346 23.38 -1.98 1.78
CA ILE A 346 22.29 -2.62 1.08
C ILE A 346 21.27 -1.54 0.66
N GLU A 347 20.79 -1.62 -0.56
CA GLU A 347 19.90 -0.64 -1.17
C GLU A 347 18.58 -1.29 -1.59
N ILE A 348 17.47 -0.59 -1.37
CA ILE A 348 16.14 -0.97 -1.87
C ILE A 348 15.59 0.18 -2.72
N PHE A 349 15.09 -0.12 -3.89
CA PHE A 349 14.48 0.83 -4.82
C PHE A 349 13.39 0.17 -5.66
N GLU A 350 12.49 0.97 -6.21
CA GLU A 350 11.44 0.48 -7.11
C GLU A 350 12.00 0.15 -8.49
N GLU A 351 11.38 -0.83 -9.15
CA GLU A 351 11.66 -1.12 -10.55
C GLU A 351 11.00 -0.02 -11.40
N SER A 352 11.81 0.76 -12.11
CA SER A 352 11.28 1.77 -13.04
C SER A 352 10.62 1.08 -14.24
N GLU A 353 9.34 1.36 -14.47
CA GLU A 353 8.64 0.96 -15.69
C GLU A 353 8.96 1.97 -16.80
N GLY A 354 9.75 1.55 -17.78
CA GLY A 354 9.92 2.25 -19.05
C GLY A 354 11.26 2.95 -19.26
N GLU A 355 11.75 2.91 -20.49
CA GLU A 355 12.86 3.73 -20.96
C GLU A 355 12.32 5.13 -21.28
N GLU A 356 12.46 6.09 -20.37
CA GLU A 356 12.18 7.50 -20.68
C GLU A 356 13.27 8.03 -21.64
N GLU A 357 12.86 8.63 -22.74
CA GLU A 357 13.74 9.25 -23.71
C GLU A 357 13.21 10.65 -24.05
N PHE A 358 14.12 11.64 -24.09
CA PHE A 358 13.78 13.00 -24.53
C PHE A 358 14.56 13.31 -25.81
N ILE A 359 13.86 13.90 -26.78
CA ILE A 359 14.46 14.35 -28.04
C ILE A 359 14.51 15.87 -28.05
N VAL A 360 15.70 16.42 -28.30
CA VAL A 360 15.93 17.87 -28.38
C VAL A 360 16.23 18.21 -29.83
N GLU A 361 15.27 18.86 -30.49
CA GLU A 361 15.42 19.31 -31.85
C GLU A 361 16.00 20.74 -31.92
N LYS A 362 16.74 21.01 -33.02
CA LYS A 362 17.23 22.34 -33.30
C LYS A 362 16.13 23.06 -34.06
N THR A 363 15.47 24.04 -33.44
CA THR A 363 14.45 24.87 -34.12
C THR A 363 15.10 26.06 -34.82
N PRO A 364 14.95 26.22 -36.17
CA PRO A 364 15.46 27.39 -36.85
C PRO A 364 14.62 28.60 -36.51
N ARG A 365 15.24 29.73 -36.09
CA ARG A 365 14.55 30.99 -35.94
C ARG A 365 14.09 31.54 -37.30
N HIS A 366 12.90 32.16 -37.32
CA HIS A 366 12.45 33.00 -38.42
C HIS A 366 13.47 34.12 -38.69
N ARG A 367 13.78 34.34 -39.99
CA ARG A 367 14.70 35.36 -40.49
C ARG A 367 14.30 36.74 -39.97
N ASP A 368 15.12 37.36 -39.15
CA ASP A 368 15.26 38.81 -39.02
C ASP A 368 16.21 39.25 -37.88
N THR A 369 17.37 38.62 -37.71
CA THR A 369 18.52 39.26 -37.00
C THR A 369 19.83 38.56 -37.35
N GLU A 370 20.91 39.37 -37.54
CA GLU A 370 22.24 38.96 -37.99
C GLU A 370 23.07 38.10 -36.97
N THR A 371 22.48 37.60 -35.90
CA THR A 371 23.17 36.74 -34.97
C THR A 371 22.56 35.32 -35.00
N PRO A 372 23.36 34.27 -35.22
CA PRO A 372 22.87 32.89 -35.21
C PRO A 372 22.59 32.43 -33.77
N SER A 373 21.46 32.79 -33.21
CA SER A 373 20.96 32.20 -31.97
C SER A 373 19.96 31.10 -32.33
N VAL A 374 20.18 29.91 -31.77
CA VAL A 374 19.29 28.75 -31.92
C VAL A 374 18.40 28.70 -30.69
N GLU A 375 17.09 28.59 -30.88
CA GLU A 375 16.16 28.35 -29.77
C GLU A 375 16.09 26.85 -29.53
N PHE A 376 16.17 26.49 -28.25
CA PHE A 376 15.90 25.14 -27.75
C PHE A 376 14.66 25.22 -26.87
N PRO A 377 13.93 24.08 -26.64
CA PRO A 377 12.95 24.05 -25.57
C PRO A 377 13.66 24.48 -24.28
N ALA A 378 13.19 25.56 -23.66
CA ALA A 378 13.95 26.30 -22.66
C ALA A 378 14.36 25.46 -21.44
N THR A 379 13.66 24.36 -21.16
CA THR A 379 13.84 23.58 -19.93
C THR A 379 13.33 22.15 -20.12
N LEU A 380 14.12 21.17 -19.73
CA LEU A 380 13.78 19.75 -19.71
C LEU A 380 13.84 19.24 -18.27
N ARG A 381 12.75 18.70 -17.76
CA ARG A 381 12.72 18.05 -16.44
C ARG A 381 13.12 16.59 -16.59
N LEU A 382 14.25 16.21 -16.01
CA LEU A 382 14.79 14.85 -16.08
C LEU A 382 14.23 13.94 -14.98
N CYS A 383 13.95 14.51 -13.81
CA CYS A 383 13.32 13.88 -12.66
C CYS A 383 12.76 14.95 -11.72
N ASP A 384 12.17 14.58 -10.61
CA ASP A 384 11.58 15.52 -9.64
C ASP A 384 12.60 16.51 -9.06
N SER A 385 13.89 16.17 -9.08
CA SER A 385 14.98 16.96 -8.51
C SER A 385 15.98 17.50 -9.53
N ALA A 386 15.81 17.26 -10.84
CA ALA A 386 16.79 17.68 -11.84
C ALA A 386 16.15 18.24 -13.10
N THR A 387 16.56 19.45 -13.46
CA THR A 387 16.09 20.17 -14.63
C THR A 387 17.29 20.59 -15.48
N LEU A 388 17.16 20.45 -16.79
CA LEU A 388 18.20 20.82 -17.75
C LEU A 388 17.78 22.05 -18.55
N ARG A 389 18.58 23.13 -18.52
CA ARG A 389 18.43 24.29 -19.39
C ARG A 389 19.44 24.27 -20.51
N LEU A 390 18.99 24.56 -21.72
CA LEU A 390 19.80 24.50 -22.94
C LEU A 390 19.94 25.88 -23.55
N ASN A 391 21.18 26.29 -23.79
CA ASN A 391 21.50 27.60 -24.40
C ASN A 391 22.58 27.46 -25.46
N SER A 392 22.65 28.42 -26.40
CA SER A 392 23.81 28.57 -27.27
C SER A 392 24.20 30.03 -27.41
N TYR A 393 25.49 30.33 -27.49
CA TYR A 393 26.01 31.67 -27.59
C TYR A 393 27.38 31.68 -28.28
N ASN A 394 27.77 32.86 -28.82
CA ASN A 394 29.10 33.06 -29.40
C ASN A 394 30.18 33.10 -28.31
N LYS A 395 31.31 32.45 -28.54
CA LYS A 395 32.46 32.55 -27.66
C LYS A 395 33.09 33.95 -27.83
N ASP A 396 33.06 34.75 -26.78
CA ASP A 396 33.65 36.08 -26.71
C ASP A 396 34.94 36.12 -25.89
N GLU A 397 35.60 37.29 -25.78
CA GLU A 397 36.85 37.45 -24.99
C GLU A 397 36.65 37.29 -23.47
N GLY A 398 35.39 37.32 -22.99
CA GLY A 398 35.03 37.14 -21.60
C GLY A 398 34.63 35.69 -21.24
N PHE A 399 34.69 34.76 -22.20
CA PHE A 399 34.28 33.39 -21.99
C PHE A 399 35.03 32.70 -20.83
N GLN A 400 34.30 32.11 -19.91
CA GLN A 400 34.80 31.28 -18.81
C GLN A 400 34.32 29.85 -18.93
N LEU A 401 35.24 28.89 -18.91
CA LEU A 401 34.92 27.48 -18.91
C LEU A 401 34.39 27.04 -17.54
N ILE A 402 33.18 26.50 -17.52
CA ILE A 402 32.60 25.90 -16.33
C ILE A 402 33.25 24.53 -16.11
N LYS A 403 33.98 24.38 -15.01
CA LYS A 403 34.75 23.17 -14.71
C LYS A 403 33.96 22.11 -13.97
N ASP A 404 32.89 22.50 -13.28
CA ASP A 404 32.06 21.57 -12.50
C ASP A 404 30.95 20.96 -13.38
N PRO A 405 31.06 19.68 -13.77
CA PRO A 405 30.04 19.02 -14.59
C PRO A 405 28.72 18.79 -13.87
N LYS A 406 28.67 18.99 -12.53
CA LYS A 406 27.43 18.94 -11.75
C LYS A 406 26.58 20.21 -11.89
N VAL A 407 27.21 21.29 -12.35
CA VAL A 407 26.54 22.58 -12.54
C VAL A 407 26.15 22.76 -14.01
N ALA A 408 27.09 22.52 -14.92
CA ALA A 408 26.83 22.67 -16.33
C ALA A 408 27.82 21.89 -17.21
N ALA A 409 27.42 21.65 -18.45
CA ALA A 409 28.30 21.15 -19.52
C ALA A 409 28.34 22.13 -20.68
N GLN A 410 29.54 22.38 -21.22
CA GLN A 410 29.78 23.27 -22.34
C GLN A 410 30.48 22.52 -23.48
N PHE A 411 29.98 22.68 -24.68
CA PHE A 411 30.42 21.95 -25.87
C PHE A 411 30.69 22.85 -27.05
N ASP A 412 31.57 22.41 -27.93
CA ASP A 412 31.77 22.99 -29.25
C ASP A 412 30.58 22.66 -30.15
N MET A 413 29.73 23.65 -30.44
CA MET A 413 28.49 23.50 -31.22
C MET A 413 28.70 22.89 -32.59
N ASP A 414 29.85 23.19 -33.24
CA ASP A 414 30.16 22.68 -34.59
C ASP A 414 30.46 21.19 -34.65
N LYS A 415 30.71 20.58 -33.47
CA LYS A 415 30.99 19.15 -33.33
C LYS A 415 29.77 18.30 -32.95
N ILE A 416 28.62 18.91 -32.80
CA ILE A 416 27.39 18.26 -32.36
C ILE A 416 26.44 18.06 -33.54
N ALA A 417 25.88 16.88 -33.69
CA ALA A 417 24.86 16.58 -34.66
C ALA A 417 23.47 16.54 -34.00
N PHE A 418 22.54 17.40 -34.42
CA PHE A 418 21.16 17.41 -33.95
C PHE A 418 20.27 16.46 -34.79
N PRO A 419 19.15 15.91 -34.20
CA PRO A 419 18.66 16.11 -32.85
C PRO A 419 19.52 15.46 -31.77
N LEU A 420 19.45 15.99 -30.52
CA LEU A 420 20.05 15.38 -29.36
C LEU A 420 19.03 14.46 -28.69
N LYS A 421 19.52 13.37 -28.10
CA LYS A 421 18.73 12.40 -27.35
C LYS A 421 19.23 12.31 -25.93
N LEU A 422 18.34 12.50 -24.96
CA LEU A 422 18.59 12.22 -23.56
C LEU A 422 17.95 10.86 -23.23
N ARG A 423 18.73 9.94 -22.72
CA ARG A 423 18.29 8.59 -22.36
C ARG A 423 19.10 8.01 -21.21
N HIS A 424 18.60 6.95 -20.63
CA HIS A 424 19.44 6.13 -19.76
C HIS A 424 20.48 5.35 -20.56
N TRP A 425 21.60 5.04 -19.91
CA TRP A 425 22.67 4.28 -20.56
C TRP A 425 22.27 2.84 -20.83
N LYS A 426 22.90 2.22 -21.82
CA LYS A 426 22.70 0.81 -22.19
C LYS A 426 24.02 0.04 -22.10
N LYS A 427 23.90 -1.26 -21.82
CA LYS A 427 25.07 -2.15 -21.81
C LYS A 427 25.77 -2.13 -23.17
N GLY A 428 27.06 -1.82 -23.14
CA GLY A 428 27.87 -1.66 -24.36
C GLY A 428 28.14 -0.19 -24.74
N ASP A 429 27.46 0.78 -24.15
CA ASP A 429 27.72 2.21 -24.36
C ASP A 429 29.18 2.56 -24.05
N ARG A 430 29.79 3.34 -24.95
CA ARG A 430 31.18 3.78 -24.86
C ARG A 430 31.31 5.26 -25.14
N PHE A 431 32.19 5.94 -24.40
CA PHE A 431 32.52 7.33 -24.68
C PHE A 431 34.02 7.57 -24.39
N LYS A 432 34.53 8.72 -24.80
CA LYS A 432 35.88 9.15 -24.48
C LYS A 432 35.81 10.25 -23.41
N PRO A 433 36.04 9.93 -22.12
CA PRO A 433 35.98 10.93 -21.07
C PRO A 433 36.97 12.08 -21.32
N LEU A 434 36.58 13.33 -21.03
CA LEU A 434 37.44 14.49 -21.15
C LEU A 434 38.78 14.28 -20.41
N GLY A 435 39.87 14.46 -21.13
CA GLY A 435 41.24 14.31 -20.60
C GLY A 435 41.79 12.89 -20.63
N MET A 436 41.07 11.93 -21.22
CA MET A 436 41.56 10.53 -21.39
C MET A 436 41.95 10.24 -22.82
N ASN A 437 43.01 9.41 -23.04
CA ASN A 437 43.49 9.06 -24.35
C ASN A 437 42.73 7.90 -25.06
N GLY A 438 41.73 7.31 -24.40
CA GLY A 438 41.02 6.14 -24.95
C GLY A 438 39.52 6.23 -24.73
N SER A 439 38.80 5.36 -25.46
CA SER A 439 37.34 5.14 -25.23
C SER A 439 37.18 4.13 -24.10
N LYS A 440 36.22 4.39 -23.21
CA LYS A 440 35.88 3.57 -22.03
C LYS A 440 34.43 3.10 -22.10
N LEU A 441 34.14 1.88 -21.65
CA LEU A 441 32.76 1.46 -21.41
C LEU A 441 32.14 2.30 -20.28
N LEU A 442 30.87 2.67 -20.41
CA LEU A 442 30.16 3.39 -19.34
C LEU A 442 30.06 2.55 -18.07
N SER A 443 29.86 1.22 -18.20
CA SER A 443 29.88 0.32 -17.05
C SER A 443 31.19 0.40 -16.25
N ASP A 444 32.34 0.46 -16.94
CA ASP A 444 33.64 0.57 -16.28
C ASP A 444 33.86 1.97 -15.68
N PHE A 445 33.35 2.99 -16.36
CA PHE A 445 33.40 4.36 -15.86
C PHE A 445 32.60 4.51 -14.57
N PHE A 446 31.40 3.92 -14.48
CA PHE A 446 30.58 3.94 -13.27
C PHE A 446 31.21 3.13 -12.12
N ASN A 447 31.82 1.99 -12.44
CA ASN A 447 32.54 1.20 -11.43
C ASN A 447 33.73 1.97 -10.83
N ASP A 448 34.50 2.71 -11.65
CA ASP A 448 35.57 3.57 -11.16
C ASP A 448 35.09 4.71 -10.27
N LEU A 449 33.87 5.21 -10.51
CA LEU A 449 33.22 6.23 -9.68
C LEU A 449 32.56 5.65 -8.43
N GLY A 450 32.54 4.33 -8.28
CA GLY A 450 31.91 3.65 -7.14
C GLY A 450 30.37 3.74 -7.14
N PHE A 451 29.76 3.86 -8.32
CA PHE A 451 28.30 3.96 -8.42
C PHE A 451 27.62 2.68 -7.95
N SER A 452 26.56 2.86 -7.16
CA SER A 452 25.63 1.80 -6.84
C SER A 452 24.78 1.40 -8.07
N GLU A 453 24.10 0.25 -8.01
CA GLU A 453 23.21 -0.18 -9.10
C GLU A 453 22.05 0.79 -9.29
N TYR A 454 21.54 1.39 -8.20
CA TYR A 454 20.54 2.45 -8.26
C TYR A 454 21.07 3.68 -9.01
N GLN A 455 22.24 4.16 -8.65
CA GLN A 455 22.87 5.31 -9.32
C GLN A 455 23.12 5.03 -10.78
N LYS A 456 23.63 3.84 -11.11
CA LYS A 456 23.84 3.44 -12.53
C LYS A 456 22.56 3.49 -13.34
N ARG A 457 21.44 3.00 -12.80
CA ARG A 457 20.14 3.00 -13.49
C ARG A 457 19.60 4.39 -13.76
N ASN A 458 19.80 5.32 -12.83
CA ASN A 458 19.24 6.66 -12.89
C ASN A 458 20.15 7.69 -13.59
N VAL A 459 21.32 7.29 -14.10
CA VAL A 459 22.21 8.19 -14.83
C VAL A 459 21.68 8.43 -16.24
N TRP A 460 21.48 9.71 -16.54
CA TRP A 460 21.15 10.19 -17.87
C TRP A 460 22.40 10.37 -18.72
N ILE A 461 22.31 10.07 -19.98
CA ILE A 461 23.32 10.41 -20.99
C ILE A 461 22.70 11.24 -22.09
N MET A 462 23.50 12.17 -22.63
CA MET A 462 23.15 12.97 -23.79
C MET A 462 23.92 12.42 -25.00
N GLU A 463 23.19 12.05 -26.03
CA GLU A 463 23.69 11.46 -27.27
C GLU A 463 23.31 12.34 -28.47
N ASP A 464 24.19 12.45 -29.46
CA ASP A 464 23.88 13.17 -30.70
C ASP A 464 23.24 12.25 -31.75
N ALA A 465 22.75 12.87 -32.85
CA ALA A 465 22.12 12.13 -33.96
C ALA A 465 23.04 11.06 -34.62
N LYS A 466 24.34 11.09 -34.38
CA LYS A 466 25.31 10.10 -34.87
C LYS A 466 25.62 8.98 -33.90
N GLY A 467 24.94 8.98 -32.71
CA GLY A 467 25.21 8.00 -31.67
C GLY A 467 26.46 8.33 -30.83
N LEU A 468 26.98 9.57 -30.90
CA LEU A 468 28.09 10.01 -30.05
C LEU A 468 27.56 10.45 -28.70
N ILE A 469 27.93 9.79 -27.62
CA ILE A 469 27.62 10.22 -26.26
C ILE A 469 28.42 11.49 -25.96
N LEU A 470 27.75 12.61 -25.79
CA LEU A 470 28.31 13.93 -25.54
C LEU A 470 28.62 14.14 -24.06
N TRP A 471 27.73 13.68 -23.20
CA TRP A 471 27.77 13.93 -21.76
C TRP A 471 27.16 12.79 -20.96
N VAL A 472 27.83 12.37 -19.91
CA VAL A 472 27.23 11.65 -18.79
C VAL A 472 26.76 12.74 -17.84
N VAL A 473 25.46 12.98 -17.81
CA VAL A 473 24.85 14.15 -17.17
C VAL A 473 25.25 14.26 -15.71
N GLY A 474 25.75 15.42 -15.32
CA GLY A 474 26.26 15.68 -13.98
C GLY A 474 27.65 15.10 -13.66
N TYR A 475 28.31 14.39 -14.59
CA TYR A 475 29.60 13.73 -14.29
C TYR A 475 30.73 14.07 -15.26
N ARG A 476 30.62 13.79 -16.55
CA ARG A 476 31.74 13.99 -17.46
C ARG A 476 31.30 14.17 -18.91
N ILE A 477 31.88 15.18 -19.59
CA ILE A 477 31.71 15.40 -21.02
C ILE A 477 32.66 14.50 -21.84
N ASN A 478 32.34 14.32 -23.11
CA ASN A 478 33.18 13.64 -24.07
C ASN A 478 34.33 14.54 -24.57
N ASP A 479 35.54 14.04 -24.61
CA ASP A 479 36.72 14.76 -25.09
C ASP A 479 36.63 15.25 -26.55
N LYS A 480 35.83 14.54 -27.39
CA LYS A 480 35.63 14.89 -28.81
C LYS A 480 34.89 16.20 -29.02
N VAL A 481 34.01 16.60 -28.08
CA VAL A 481 33.17 17.80 -28.15
C VAL A 481 33.62 18.94 -27.25
N LYS A 482 34.80 18.82 -26.70
CA LYS A 482 35.39 19.87 -25.85
C LYS A 482 35.62 21.17 -26.63
N ILE A 483 35.53 22.28 -25.90
CA ILE A 483 35.82 23.63 -26.39
C ILE A 483 37.33 23.74 -26.67
N LEU A 484 37.66 24.30 -27.82
CA LEU A 484 39.02 24.60 -28.26
C LEU A 484 39.18 26.15 -28.45
N ASP A 485 40.39 26.59 -28.68
CA ASP A 485 40.62 27.98 -29.00
C ASP A 485 39.92 28.42 -30.31
N SER A 486 39.78 27.51 -31.26
CA SER A 486 39.10 27.68 -32.52
C SER A 486 37.55 27.60 -32.45
N THR A 487 36.97 27.24 -31.31
CA THR A 487 35.50 27.16 -31.14
C THR A 487 34.89 28.54 -31.23
N LYS A 488 33.85 28.70 -32.10
CA LYS A 488 33.16 29.95 -32.30
C LYS A 488 31.83 30.03 -31.54
N VAL A 489 31.07 28.96 -31.54
CA VAL A 489 29.77 28.87 -30.88
C VAL A 489 29.78 27.77 -29.81
N ILE A 490 29.27 28.13 -28.64
CA ILE A 490 29.18 27.25 -27.50
C ILE A 490 27.74 26.77 -27.32
N PHE A 491 27.55 25.47 -27.15
CA PHE A 491 26.30 24.90 -26.66
C PHE A 491 26.48 24.59 -25.17
N GLN A 492 25.61 25.14 -24.33
CA GLN A 492 25.67 25.00 -22.88
C GLN A 492 24.40 24.34 -22.37
N CYS A 493 24.59 23.41 -21.45
CA CYS A 493 23.54 22.73 -20.71
C CYS A 493 23.73 22.96 -19.23
N ASP A 494 22.86 23.76 -18.60
CA ASP A 494 22.88 24.03 -17.16
C ASP A 494 22.03 23.00 -16.45
N LEU A 495 22.55 22.37 -15.40
CA LEU A 495 21.87 21.40 -14.57
C LEU A 495 21.42 22.09 -13.29
N GLU A 496 20.10 22.19 -13.09
CA GLU A 496 19.48 22.73 -11.88
C GLU A 496 18.95 21.55 -11.05
N SER A 497 19.36 21.46 -9.80
CA SER A 497 18.95 20.45 -8.82
C SER A 497 17.99 21.02 -7.78
#